data_8983c3aee0eecdddeacc85c094f150c6
#
_entry.id   8983c3aee0eecdddeacc85c094f150c6
#
_cell.length_a   1.000
_cell.length_b   1.000
_cell.length_c   1.000
_cell.angle_alpha   90.00
_cell.angle_beta   90.00
_cell.angle_gamma   90.00
#
_symmetry.space_group_name_H-M   'P 1'
#
loop_
_entity.id
_entity.type
_entity.pdbx_description
1 polymer ?
#
loop_
_entity_poly.entity_id
_entity_poly.type
_entity_poly.pdbx_seq_one_letter_code
_entity_poly.pdbx_strand_id
1 'polypeptide(L)'
;MAKKQLGQNFLTEPGLARQMAQLARLEPTDAVLEIGAGLGMLTVAIAGVARRVWAIETDGRLIELLKSELALAGMAHVAVVKADFLGMRLAPLENEAGRPLVVMGNLPYHLSSQILVSLIEQRASVERAILMFQKEVAERLVAPPGG
;
A
#
# COMPACT_ATOMS: atom_id res chain seq x y z
N MET A 1 -6.41 3.31 -21.80
CA MET A 1 -4.97 3.30 -21.61
C MET A 1 -4.62 4.00 -20.31
N ALA A 2 -3.89 3.33 -19.47
CA ALA A 2 -3.47 3.91 -18.20
C ALA A 2 -2.49 5.06 -18.48
N LYS A 3 -2.80 6.24 -17.98
CA LYS A 3 -1.91 7.38 -18.13
C LYS A 3 -0.93 7.38 -16.98
N LYS A 4 0.35 7.38 -17.31
CA LYS A 4 1.41 7.52 -16.30
C LYS A 4 1.63 8.98 -15.90
N GLN A 5 0.69 9.85 -16.25
CA GLN A 5 0.76 11.26 -15.89
C GLN A 5 0.69 11.41 -14.37
N LEU A 6 1.39 12.41 -13.84
CA LEU A 6 1.42 12.73 -12.41
C LEU A 6 2.05 11.63 -11.55
N GLY A 7 2.87 10.75 -12.16
CA GLY A 7 3.57 9.71 -11.44
C GLY A 7 2.70 8.54 -10.99
N GLN A 8 1.50 8.42 -11.52
CA GLN A 8 0.63 7.29 -11.21
C GLN A 8 1.08 6.06 -11.98
N ASN A 9 1.35 4.98 -11.27
CA ASN A 9 1.60 3.66 -11.82
C ASN A 9 0.53 2.72 -11.29
N PHE A 10 -0.24 2.15 -12.21
CA PHE A 10 -1.26 1.18 -11.82
C PHE A 10 -0.71 -0.22 -11.92
N LEU A 11 -0.88 -0.98 -10.85
CA LEU A 11 -0.57 -2.40 -10.84
C LEU A 11 -1.73 -3.11 -11.53
N THR A 12 -1.51 -3.52 -12.78
CA THR A 12 -2.55 -4.13 -13.60
C THR A 12 -2.41 -5.63 -13.76
N GLU A 13 -1.28 -6.20 -13.34
CA GLU A 13 -1.02 -7.63 -13.48
C GLU A 13 -1.36 -8.37 -12.18
N PRO A 14 -2.38 -9.26 -12.21
CA PRO A 14 -2.74 -10.02 -11.00
C PRO A 14 -1.61 -10.87 -10.46
N GLY A 15 -0.76 -11.41 -11.35
CA GLY A 15 0.39 -12.22 -10.94
C GLY A 15 1.38 -11.44 -10.10
N LEU A 16 1.64 -10.18 -10.48
CA LEU A 16 2.56 -9.31 -9.74
C LEU A 16 1.98 -8.95 -8.37
N ALA A 17 0.68 -8.66 -8.29
CA ALA A 17 0.02 -8.39 -7.03
C ALA A 17 0.13 -9.58 -6.08
N ARG A 18 -0.06 -10.81 -6.59
CA ARG A 18 0.09 -12.01 -5.78
C ARG A 18 1.53 -12.20 -5.31
N GLN A 19 2.51 -11.90 -6.17
CA GLN A 19 3.92 -11.97 -5.77
C GLN A 19 4.24 -11.01 -4.63
N MET A 20 3.72 -9.79 -4.70
CA MET A 20 3.92 -8.82 -3.62
C MET A 20 3.34 -9.32 -2.30
N ALA A 21 2.12 -9.87 -2.35
CA ALA A 21 1.48 -10.41 -1.16
C ALA A 21 2.28 -11.60 -0.58
N GLN A 22 2.83 -12.44 -1.44
CA GLN A 22 3.68 -13.56 -1.01
C GLN A 22 4.99 -13.09 -0.40
N LEU A 23 5.63 -12.10 -1.00
CA LEU A 23 6.86 -11.53 -0.46
C LEU A 23 6.64 -10.88 0.91
N ALA A 24 5.48 -10.33 1.12
CA ALA A 24 5.10 -9.75 2.41
C ALA A 24 4.91 -10.81 3.51
N ARG A 25 4.78 -12.08 3.15
CA ARG A 25 4.53 -13.18 4.08
C ARG A 25 3.36 -12.87 5.00
N LEU A 26 2.25 -12.43 4.40
CA LEU A 26 1.07 -12.06 5.15
C LEU A 26 0.47 -13.26 5.88
N GLU A 27 0.02 -13.01 7.09
CA GLU A 27 -0.69 -13.97 7.91
C GLU A 27 -2.10 -13.48 8.20
N PRO A 28 -3.03 -14.40 8.53
CA PRO A 28 -4.41 -14.01 8.83
C PRO A 28 -4.58 -13.04 9.99
N THR A 29 -3.57 -12.91 10.85
CA THR A 29 -3.58 -11.96 11.96
C THR A 29 -3.07 -10.58 11.61
N ASP A 30 -2.53 -10.39 10.41
CA ASP A 30 -1.93 -9.13 10.00
C ASP A 30 -2.97 -8.05 9.72
N ALA A 31 -2.60 -6.82 10.08
CA ALA A 31 -3.31 -5.61 9.69
C ALA A 31 -2.44 -4.83 8.72
N VAL A 32 -2.99 -4.52 7.56
CA VAL A 32 -2.21 -3.94 6.45
C VAL A 32 -2.72 -2.55 6.10
N LEU A 33 -1.79 -1.63 5.92
CA LEU A 33 -2.05 -0.35 5.29
C LEU A 33 -1.49 -0.39 3.87
N GLU A 34 -2.34 -0.21 2.90
CA GLU A 34 -1.93 -0.13 1.50
C GLU A 34 -1.90 1.31 1.03
N ILE A 35 -0.75 1.75 0.52
CA ILE A 35 -0.56 3.11 0.01
C ILE A 35 -0.82 3.10 -1.50
N GLY A 36 -1.79 3.91 -1.93
CA GLY A 36 -2.11 4.05 -3.35
C GLY A 36 -2.82 2.84 -3.92
N ALA A 37 -4.03 2.57 -3.46
CA ALA A 37 -4.78 1.37 -3.82
C ALA A 37 -5.10 1.26 -5.32
N GLY A 38 -5.25 2.39 -6.01
CA GLY A 38 -5.46 2.43 -7.44
C GLY A 38 -6.66 1.60 -7.89
N LEU A 39 -6.41 0.65 -8.78
CA LEU A 39 -7.45 -0.23 -9.32
C LEU A 39 -7.79 -1.42 -8.42
N GLY A 40 -7.08 -1.59 -7.30
CA GLY A 40 -7.42 -2.60 -6.32
C GLY A 40 -6.82 -3.98 -6.53
N MET A 41 -5.94 -4.16 -7.50
CA MET A 41 -5.30 -5.46 -7.74
C MET A 41 -4.55 -5.97 -6.51
N LEU A 42 -3.72 -5.12 -5.93
CA LEU A 42 -2.98 -5.47 -4.72
C LEU A 42 -3.92 -5.55 -3.52
N THR A 43 -4.89 -4.65 -3.43
CA THR A 43 -5.88 -4.65 -2.36
C THR A 43 -6.58 -6.00 -2.22
N VAL A 44 -7.04 -6.55 -3.33
CA VAL A 44 -7.75 -7.85 -3.34
C VAL A 44 -6.81 -8.97 -2.90
N ALA A 45 -5.56 -8.96 -3.37
CA ALA A 45 -4.59 -9.98 -2.99
C ALA A 45 -4.28 -9.92 -1.48
N ILE A 46 -4.11 -8.72 -0.93
CA ILE A 46 -3.88 -8.52 0.51
C ILE A 46 -5.10 -8.98 1.31
N ALA A 47 -6.29 -8.55 0.88
CA ALA A 47 -7.53 -8.83 1.57
C ALA A 47 -7.87 -10.32 1.63
N GLY A 48 -7.33 -11.10 0.69
CA GLY A 48 -7.50 -12.55 0.71
C GLY A 48 -6.79 -13.25 1.87
N VAL A 49 -5.87 -12.58 2.55
CA VAL A 49 -5.10 -13.16 3.65
C VAL A 49 -5.26 -12.36 4.94
N ALA A 50 -5.08 -11.04 4.89
CA ALA A 50 -5.01 -10.20 6.08
C ALA A 50 -6.36 -10.06 6.79
N ARG A 51 -6.31 -9.89 8.10
CA ARG A 51 -7.48 -9.71 8.94
C ARG A 51 -8.17 -8.37 8.69
N ARG A 52 -7.38 -7.32 8.49
CA ARG A 52 -7.86 -5.94 8.33
C ARG A 52 -7.00 -5.23 7.31
N VAL A 53 -7.62 -4.45 6.43
CA VAL A 53 -6.89 -3.68 5.42
C VAL A 53 -7.44 -2.26 5.39
N TRP A 54 -6.54 -1.28 5.45
CA TRP A 54 -6.84 0.11 5.12
C TRP A 54 -6.20 0.39 3.77
N ALA A 55 -7.02 0.61 2.76
CA ALA A 55 -6.56 0.92 1.42
C ALA A 55 -6.73 2.42 1.20
N ILE A 56 -5.64 3.16 1.11
CA ILE A 56 -5.69 4.61 0.94
C ILE A 56 -5.44 4.99 -0.51
N GLU A 57 -6.18 5.99 -0.96
CA GLU A 57 -6.13 6.48 -2.33
C GLU A 57 -6.53 7.96 -2.33
N THR A 58 -5.92 8.77 -3.20
CA THR A 58 -6.26 10.19 -3.31
C THR A 58 -7.31 10.47 -4.37
N ASP A 59 -7.46 9.61 -5.37
CA ASP A 59 -8.40 9.82 -6.47
C ASP A 59 -9.78 9.27 -6.10
N GLY A 60 -10.75 10.19 -5.93
CA GLY A 60 -12.10 9.83 -5.53
C GLY A 60 -12.82 8.90 -6.50
N ARG A 61 -12.50 8.97 -7.80
CA ARG A 61 -13.11 8.09 -8.79
C ARG A 61 -12.65 6.65 -8.62
N LEU A 62 -11.37 6.44 -8.35
CA LEU A 62 -10.83 5.12 -8.08
C LEU A 62 -11.38 4.55 -6.77
N ILE A 63 -11.57 5.40 -5.77
CA ILE A 63 -12.15 4.98 -4.49
C ILE A 63 -13.54 4.41 -4.68
N GLU A 64 -14.40 5.09 -5.44
CA GLU A 64 -15.78 4.62 -5.65
C GLU A 64 -15.82 3.30 -6.40
N LEU A 65 -14.97 3.14 -7.42
CA LEU A 65 -14.85 1.89 -8.16
C LEU A 65 -14.38 0.75 -7.24
N LEU A 66 -13.36 1.01 -6.43
CA LEU A 66 -12.81 0.01 -5.53
C LEU A 66 -13.83 -0.40 -4.46
N LYS A 67 -14.54 0.55 -3.87
CA LYS A 67 -15.59 0.25 -2.91
C LYS A 67 -16.65 -0.67 -3.49
N SER A 68 -17.07 -0.40 -4.73
CA SER A 68 -18.06 -1.23 -5.40
C SER A 68 -17.56 -2.66 -5.62
N GLU A 69 -16.33 -2.81 -6.07
CA GLU A 69 -15.75 -4.11 -6.31
C GLU A 69 -15.56 -4.92 -5.04
N LEU A 70 -15.11 -4.28 -3.97
CA LEU A 70 -14.93 -4.94 -2.67
C LEU A 70 -16.26 -5.38 -2.08
N ALA A 71 -17.31 -4.57 -2.25
CA ALA A 71 -18.64 -4.94 -1.79
C ALA A 71 -19.17 -6.17 -2.53
N LEU A 72 -18.98 -6.22 -3.85
CA LEU A 72 -19.36 -7.38 -4.66
C LEU A 72 -18.58 -8.64 -4.28
N ALA A 73 -17.34 -8.48 -3.87
CA ALA A 73 -16.49 -9.60 -3.45
C ALA A 73 -16.70 -10.00 -1.99
N GLY A 74 -17.54 -9.29 -1.25
CA GLY A 74 -17.80 -9.60 0.16
C GLY A 74 -16.65 -9.30 1.10
N MET A 75 -15.75 -8.39 0.73
CA MET A 75 -14.56 -8.05 1.50
C MET A 75 -14.83 -6.91 2.48
N ALA A 76 -15.66 -7.14 3.49
CA ALA A 76 -16.07 -6.14 4.46
C ALA A 76 -14.95 -5.70 5.41
N HIS A 77 -13.86 -6.44 5.48
CA HIS A 77 -12.71 -6.12 6.34
C HIS A 77 -11.74 -5.11 5.73
N VAL A 78 -12.03 -4.61 4.54
CA VAL A 78 -11.25 -3.58 3.86
C VAL A 78 -11.94 -2.23 4.01
N ALA A 79 -11.24 -1.26 4.59
CA ALA A 79 -11.68 0.13 4.62
C ALA A 79 -10.96 0.89 3.51
N VAL A 80 -11.70 1.46 2.57
CA VAL A 80 -11.14 2.32 1.54
C VAL A 80 -11.25 3.76 2.02
N VAL A 81 -10.12 4.44 2.11
CA VAL A 81 -10.04 5.78 2.71
C VAL A 81 -9.43 6.76 1.73
N LYS A 82 -10.09 7.90 1.54
CA LYS A 82 -9.50 8.99 0.76
C LYS A 82 -8.51 9.72 1.65
N ALA A 83 -7.22 9.53 1.39
CA ALA A 83 -6.17 10.14 2.19
C ALA A 83 -4.87 10.20 1.40
N ASP A 84 -4.04 11.18 1.77
CA ASP A 84 -2.65 11.28 1.33
C ASP A 84 -1.79 10.71 2.46
N PHE A 85 -0.98 9.69 2.15
CA PHE A 85 -0.14 9.05 3.14
C PHE A 85 0.77 10.04 3.87
N LEU A 86 1.28 11.05 3.15
CA LEU A 86 2.21 12.02 3.74
C LEU A 86 1.60 12.86 4.85
N GLY A 87 0.28 12.96 4.89
CA GLY A 87 -0.42 13.65 5.97
C GLY A 87 -0.96 12.74 7.05
N MET A 88 -0.71 11.44 6.96
CA MET A 88 -1.30 10.46 7.88
C MET A 88 -0.41 10.17 9.08
N ARG A 89 -1.07 9.94 10.21
CA ARG A 89 -0.44 9.36 11.39
C ARG A 89 -0.88 7.90 11.50
N LEU A 90 0.08 7.00 11.70
CA LEU A 90 -0.19 5.56 11.74
C LEU A 90 -0.62 5.07 13.13
N ALA A 91 -0.27 5.80 14.19
CA ALA A 91 -0.58 5.38 15.54
C ALA A 91 -2.07 5.09 15.80
N PRO A 92 -3.02 5.89 15.28
CA PRO A 92 -4.43 5.55 15.46
C PRO A 92 -4.82 4.23 14.82
N LEU A 93 -4.26 3.91 13.65
CA LEU A 93 -4.53 2.63 12.97
C LEU A 93 -3.90 1.47 13.73
N GLU A 94 -2.69 1.66 14.22
CA GLU A 94 -2.05 0.67 15.07
C GLU A 94 -2.88 0.37 16.32
N ASN A 95 -3.39 1.41 16.97
CA ASN A 95 -4.24 1.25 18.14
C ASN A 95 -5.51 0.47 17.82
N GLU A 96 -6.16 0.77 16.68
CA GLU A 96 -7.34 0.05 16.25
C GLU A 96 -7.03 -1.42 15.94
N ALA A 97 -5.90 -1.67 15.31
CA ALA A 97 -5.46 -3.03 14.96
C ALA A 97 -4.98 -3.83 16.16
N GLY A 98 -4.51 -3.16 17.21
CA GLY A 98 -3.91 -3.81 18.37
C GLY A 98 -2.50 -4.32 18.14
N ARG A 99 -1.86 -3.91 17.04
CA ARG A 99 -0.52 -4.34 16.65
C ARG A 99 0.07 -3.39 15.60
N PRO A 100 1.40 -3.36 15.44
CA PRO A 100 2.02 -2.60 14.35
C PRO A 100 1.54 -3.07 12.98
N LEU A 101 1.55 -2.15 12.03
CA LEU A 101 0.99 -2.39 10.69
C LEU A 101 2.02 -2.95 9.74
N VAL A 102 1.57 -3.81 8.83
CA VAL A 102 2.32 -4.12 7.61
C VAL A 102 1.95 -3.06 6.59
N VAL A 103 2.94 -2.36 6.03
CA VAL A 103 2.70 -1.32 5.03
C VAL A 103 3.08 -1.84 3.67
N MET A 104 2.19 -1.74 2.71
CA MET A 104 2.41 -2.20 1.34
C MET A 104 1.99 -1.12 0.35
N GLY A 105 2.59 -1.14 -0.82
CA GLY A 105 2.17 -0.21 -1.84
C GLY A 105 3.01 -0.26 -3.10
N ASN A 106 2.37 0.17 -4.19
CA ASN A 106 3.02 0.47 -5.45
C ASN A 106 3.15 1.99 -5.52
N LEU A 107 4.34 2.51 -5.21
CA LEU A 107 4.51 3.93 -4.93
C LEU A 107 4.71 4.76 -6.19
N PRO A 108 4.08 5.96 -6.26
CA PRO A 108 4.43 6.94 -7.29
C PRO A 108 5.90 7.34 -7.14
N TYR A 109 6.64 7.37 -8.26
CA TYR A 109 8.07 7.58 -8.21
C TYR A 109 8.46 8.92 -7.57
N HIS A 110 7.67 9.97 -7.81
CA HIS A 110 7.99 11.31 -7.32
C HIS A 110 7.75 11.49 -5.81
N LEU A 111 7.08 10.55 -5.16
CA LEU A 111 6.80 10.61 -3.73
C LEU A 111 7.59 9.56 -2.94
N SER A 112 8.34 8.70 -3.60
CA SER A 112 8.99 7.55 -2.97
C SER A 112 9.88 7.93 -1.78
N SER A 113 10.72 8.96 -1.95
CA SER A 113 11.63 9.39 -0.89
C SER A 113 10.89 9.95 0.32
N GLN A 114 9.85 10.75 0.09
CA GLN A 114 9.04 11.34 1.15
C GLN A 114 8.29 10.27 1.93
N ILE A 115 7.76 9.29 1.22
CA ILE A 115 7.05 8.16 1.86
C ILE A 115 8.00 7.36 2.73
N LEU A 116 9.22 7.07 2.24
CA LEU A 116 10.23 6.36 3.03
C LEU A 116 10.60 7.12 4.30
N VAL A 117 10.81 8.44 4.20
CA VAL A 117 11.10 9.25 5.38
C VAL A 117 9.96 9.18 6.39
N SER A 118 8.71 9.29 5.92
CA SER A 118 7.54 9.19 6.79
C SER A 118 7.46 7.85 7.49
N LEU A 119 7.73 6.75 6.77
CA LEU A 119 7.74 5.41 7.37
C LEU A 119 8.81 5.28 8.44
N ILE A 120 10.00 5.82 8.19
CA ILE A 120 11.09 5.80 9.17
C ILE A 120 10.71 6.60 10.41
N GLU A 121 10.10 7.77 10.23
CA GLU A 121 9.65 8.59 11.35
C GLU A 121 8.59 7.89 12.20
N GLN A 122 7.74 7.08 11.56
CA GLN A 122 6.65 6.37 12.22
C GLN A 122 6.95 4.88 12.43
N ARG A 123 8.21 4.51 12.41
CA ARG A 123 8.62 3.09 12.44
C ARG A 123 8.09 2.31 13.63
N ALA A 124 7.79 2.97 14.73
CA ALA A 124 7.24 2.29 15.90
C ALA A 124 5.87 1.67 15.62
N SER A 125 5.14 2.22 14.66
CA SER A 125 3.82 1.71 14.25
C SER A 125 3.88 0.76 13.05
N VAL A 126 5.09 0.46 12.53
CA VAL A 126 5.29 -0.36 11.34
C VAL A 126 6.04 -1.62 11.72
N GLU A 127 5.43 -2.78 11.45
CA GLU A 127 6.09 -4.07 11.64
C GLU A 127 7.10 -4.33 10.53
N ARG A 128 6.66 -4.13 9.29
CA ARG A 128 7.49 -4.23 8.09
C ARG A 128 6.80 -3.50 6.94
N ALA A 129 7.57 -3.17 5.91
CA ALA A 129 7.03 -2.51 4.73
C ALA A 129 7.53 -3.23 3.47
N ILE A 130 6.60 -3.52 2.56
CA ILE A 130 6.89 -4.13 1.28
C ILE A 130 6.39 -3.16 0.21
N LEU A 131 7.33 -2.50 -0.44
CA LEU A 131 7.03 -1.39 -1.34
C LEU A 131 7.62 -1.67 -2.71
N MET A 132 6.85 -1.36 -3.75
CA MET A 132 7.34 -1.42 -5.11
C MET A 132 7.78 -0.02 -5.54
N PHE A 133 9.02 0.09 -5.98
CA PHE A 133 9.58 1.33 -6.49
C PHE A 133 9.88 1.19 -7.97
N GLN A 134 10.04 2.31 -8.64
CA GLN A 134 10.64 2.28 -9.96
C GLN A 134 12.09 1.82 -9.86
N LYS A 135 12.57 1.18 -10.93
CA LYS A 135 13.87 0.55 -10.96
C LYS A 135 15.01 1.49 -10.52
N GLU A 136 15.01 2.72 -11.02
CA GLU A 136 16.07 3.68 -10.69
C GLU A 136 16.10 4.01 -9.21
N VAL A 137 14.94 4.16 -8.59
CA VAL A 137 14.83 4.44 -7.15
C VAL A 137 15.32 3.24 -6.35
N ALA A 138 14.88 2.04 -6.73
CA ALA A 138 15.29 0.82 -6.04
C ALA A 138 16.80 0.62 -6.10
N GLU A 139 17.41 0.86 -7.25
CA GLU A 139 18.85 0.74 -7.43
C GLU A 139 19.62 1.71 -6.52
N ARG A 140 19.12 2.93 -6.37
CA ARG A 140 19.75 3.90 -5.46
C ARG A 140 19.66 3.49 -4.00
N LEU A 141 18.54 2.89 -3.60
CA LEU A 141 18.33 2.46 -2.21
C LEU A 141 19.26 1.34 -1.80
N VAL A 142 19.66 0.47 -2.74
CA VAL A 142 20.55 -0.66 -2.45
C VAL A 142 22.00 -0.39 -2.85
N ALA A 143 22.30 0.82 -3.36
CA ALA A 143 23.66 1.16 -3.76
C ALA A 143 24.60 1.22 -2.54
N PRO A 144 25.87 0.84 -2.71
CA PRO A 144 26.85 0.98 -1.62
C PRO A 144 27.02 2.45 -1.22
N PRO A 145 27.43 2.73 0.03
CA PRO A 145 27.71 4.10 0.46
C PRO A 145 28.76 4.75 -0.44
N GLY A 146 28.51 5.98 -0.87
CA GLY A 146 29.40 6.73 -1.76
C GLY A 146 29.22 6.44 -3.23
N GLY A 147 28.27 5.58 -3.56
CA GLY A 147 27.97 5.24 -4.96
C GLY A 147 26.89 6.11 -5.58
#